data_615ca801519a1bf060dbc1980f71543f
#
_entry.id   615ca801519a1bf060dbc1980f71543f
#
_cell.length_a   1.000
_cell.length_b   1.000
_cell.length_c   1.000
_cell.angle_alpha   90.00
_cell.angle_beta   90.00
_cell.angle_gamma   90.00
#
_symmetry.space_group_name_H-M   'P 1'
#
loop_
_entity.id
_entity.type
_entity.pdbx_description
1 polymer ?
#
loop_
_entity_poly.entity_id
_entity_poly.type
_entity_poly.pdbx_seq_one_letter_code
_entity_poly.pdbx_strand_id
1 'polypeptide(L)'
;MRILYGVVGEGMGHATRSRVVLEHLLRAGHEVRVVVSGRAHRFLTERLTGYANVSIEEIHGLTLSYFGNSLDRSKSLFENLRKAPKGLKKNVKVYQRVAESGFMPELVISDFESWAALYALNHRVPVVSIDNMQIINRCRHDPDVTSGKGFDFDLARLAVKIKMPGAYHYLATSFFFPEVRKKYTTLVPPILRPEVILAKREPGSHVLVYQTSPTNTSLIPTLKKLPYRFRVYGMGREGQEGNVTLCGFSEPGFLEDLRTARAAVAGGGFSLLSEAVSLKVPLLSVPVAHQYEQELNARYLENLGYGAWARKLELEPLQQFLERVDVYQDTLQSYPSRDNSVLFACVDELVERARRGEERPVRLDADAPGKFSPDD
;
A
#
# COMPACT_ATOMS: atom_id res chain seq x y z
N MET A 1 13.55 -8.31 -20.98
CA MET A 1 12.13 -8.15 -21.42
C MET A 1 11.74 -6.68 -21.39
N ARG A 2 10.76 -6.30 -22.21
CA ARG A 2 10.09 -5.02 -22.16
C ARG A 2 8.84 -5.13 -21.30
N ILE A 3 8.79 -4.35 -20.24
CA ILE A 3 7.74 -4.42 -19.22
C ILE A 3 7.01 -3.09 -19.13
N LEU A 4 5.69 -3.10 -19.25
CA LEU A 4 4.85 -1.95 -18.93
C LEU A 4 4.43 -2.05 -17.46
N TYR A 5 4.74 -1.04 -16.65
CA TYR A 5 4.44 -1.03 -15.22
C TYR A 5 3.44 0.07 -14.86
N GLY A 6 2.28 -0.32 -14.35
CA GLY A 6 1.24 0.62 -13.92
C GLY A 6 1.28 0.89 -12.42
N VAL A 7 1.28 2.17 -12.02
CA VAL A 7 1.25 2.59 -10.61
C VAL A 7 0.07 3.52 -10.37
N VAL A 8 -0.79 3.16 -9.42
CA VAL A 8 -1.88 4.05 -9.03
C VAL A 8 -1.33 5.27 -8.28
N GLY A 9 -1.81 6.46 -8.64
CA GLY A 9 -1.28 7.73 -8.10
C GLY A 9 -1.86 8.18 -6.77
N GLU A 10 -2.84 7.47 -6.25
CA GLU A 10 -3.48 7.78 -4.97
C GLU A 10 -2.70 7.19 -3.79
N GLY A 11 -2.10 8.08 -3.01
CA GLY A 11 -1.28 7.74 -1.86
C GLY A 11 0.18 7.39 -2.21
N MET A 12 1.10 7.84 -1.36
CA MET A 12 2.54 7.59 -1.56
C MET A 12 2.94 6.13 -1.33
N GLY A 13 2.12 5.35 -0.61
CA GLY A 13 2.39 3.94 -0.34
C GLY A 13 2.54 3.07 -1.59
N HIS A 14 1.74 3.34 -2.63
CA HIS A 14 1.88 2.67 -3.93
C HIS A 14 3.18 3.06 -4.63
N ALA A 15 3.53 4.34 -4.63
CA ALA A 15 4.76 4.81 -5.26
C ALA A 15 6.02 4.25 -4.59
N THR A 16 6.05 4.23 -3.25
CA THR A 16 7.20 3.74 -2.48
C THR A 16 7.42 2.24 -2.66
N ARG A 17 6.36 1.42 -2.61
CA ARG A 17 6.49 -0.02 -2.84
C ARG A 17 6.78 -0.37 -4.31
N SER A 18 6.14 0.34 -5.26
CA SER A 18 6.42 0.13 -6.69
C SER A 18 7.87 0.50 -7.03
N ARG A 19 8.47 1.53 -6.39
CA ARG A 19 9.90 1.83 -6.54
C ARG A 19 10.76 0.60 -6.26
N VAL A 20 10.49 -0.15 -5.21
CA VAL A 20 11.25 -1.34 -4.84
C VAL A 20 11.23 -2.39 -5.94
N VAL A 21 10.05 -2.68 -6.49
CA VAL A 21 9.90 -3.65 -7.59
C VAL A 21 10.53 -3.12 -8.88
N LEU A 22 10.34 -1.84 -9.20
CA LEU A 22 10.92 -1.19 -10.37
C LEU A 22 12.44 -1.25 -10.34
N GLU A 23 13.07 -0.88 -9.21
CA GLU A 23 14.52 -0.96 -9.06
C GLU A 23 15.06 -2.39 -9.22
N HIS A 24 14.33 -3.41 -8.73
CA HIS A 24 14.68 -4.81 -8.94
C HIS A 24 14.67 -5.17 -10.42
N LEU A 25 13.59 -4.87 -11.14
CA LEU A 25 13.46 -5.14 -12.57
C LEU A 25 14.52 -4.41 -13.41
N LEU A 26 14.81 -3.16 -13.07
CA LEU A 26 15.79 -2.35 -13.78
C LEU A 26 17.22 -2.87 -13.59
N ARG A 27 17.58 -3.30 -12.35
CA ARG A 27 18.87 -3.95 -12.07
C ARG A 27 19.01 -5.31 -12.75
N ALA A 28 17.90 -6.03 -12.94
CA ALA A 28 17.86 -7.28 -13.73
C ALA A 28 17.98 -7.03 -15.26
N GLY A 29 18.10 -5.78 -15.70
CA GLY A 29 18.33 -5.42 -17.11
C GLY A 29 17.05 -5.41 -17.95
N HIS A 30 15.87 -5.37 -17.35
CA HIS A 30 14.61 -5.21 -18.10
C HIS A 30 14.45 -3.75 -18.56
N GLU A 31 13.86 -3.55 -19.74
CA GLU A 31 13.41 -2.24 -20.21
C GLU A 31 12.01 -1.98 -19.66
N VAL A 32 11.85 -0.95 -18.85
CA VAL A 32 10.59 -0.69 -18.16
C VAL A 32 9.98 0.64 -18.58
N ARG A 33 8.72 0.61 -19.02
CA ARG A 33 7.91 1.80 -19.19
C ARG A 33 6.89 1.89 -18.08
N VAL A 34 6.96 2.98 -17.31
CA VAL A 34 6.07 3.22 -16.17
C VAL A 34 4.94 4.16 -16.59
N VAL A 35 3.71 3.77 -16.28
CA VAL A 35 2.54 4.66 -16.36
C VAL A 35 2.04 4.95 -14.96
N VAL A 36 1.96 6.21 -14.60
CA VAL A 36 1.65 6.63 -13.22
C VAL A 36 0.92 7.96 -13.19
N SER A 37 0.09 8.18 -12.20
CA SER A 37 -0.66 9.43 -12.05
C SER A 37 -0.26 10.24 -10.82
N GLY A 38 -0.59 11.54 -10.84
CA GLY A 38 -0.56 12.40 -9.66
C GLY A 38 0.81 12.58 -9.01
N ARG A 39 0.85 12.62 -7.67
CA ARG A 39 2.09 12.85 -6.91
C ARG A 39 3.12 11.73 -7.07
N ALA A 40 2.66 10.52 -7.32
CA ALA A 40 3.53 9.37 -7.54
C ALA A 40 4.39 9.53 -8.81
N HIS A 41 3.91 10.25 -9.83
CA HIS A 41 4.69 10.54 -11.04
C HIS A 41 5.97 11.30 -10.70
N ARG A 42 5.86 12.43 -9.99
CA ARG A 42 7.04 13.23 -9.61
C ARG A 42 8.01 12.41 -8.75
N PHE A 43 7.49 11.70 -7.76
CA PHE A 43 8.31 10.87 -6.87
C PHE A 43 9.13 9.82 -7.65
N LEU A 44 8.47 9.04 -8.53
CA LEU A 44 9.16 8.01 -9.30
C LEU A 44 10.14 8.60 -10.31
N THR A 45 9.80 9.72 -10.93
CA THR A 45 10.70 10.43 -11.85
C THR A 45 11.99 10.84 -11.14
N GLU A 46 11.89 11.43 -9.95
CA GLU A 46 13.05 11.85 -9.16
C GLU A 46 13.91 10.66 -8.69
N ARG A 47 13.26 9.54 -8.30
CA ARG A 47 13.95 8.37 -7.73
C ARG A 47 14.58 7.43 -8.77
N LEU A 48 14.09 7.43 -10.00
CA LEU A 48 14.54 6.52 -11.04
C LEU A 48 15.45 7.20 -12.11
N THR A 49 15.84 8.44 -11.91
CA THR A 49 16.71 9.19 -12.84
C THR A 49 18.05 8.52 -13.16
N GLY A 50 18.55 7.66 -12.27
CA GLY A 50 19.83 6.95 -12.45
C GLY A 50 19.77 5.75 -13.41
N TYR A 51 18.60 5.36 -13.89
CA TYR A 51 18.41 4.19 -14.75
C TYR A 51 18.18 4.61 -16.20
N ALA A 52 19.02 4.12 -17.12
CA ALA A 52 18.90 4.40 -18.57
C ALA A 52 17.79 3.57 -19.26
N ASN A 53 17.37 2.46 -18.63
CA ASN A 53 16.40 1.50 -19.14
C ASN A 53 14.97 1.72 -18.61
N VAL A 54 14.65 2.93 -18.14
CA VAL A 54 13.30 3.32 -17.69
C VAL A 54 12.79 4.54 -18.43
N SER A 55 11.50 4.55 -18.75
CA SER A 55 10.75 5.73 -19.17
C SER A 55 9.47 5.86 -18.37
N ILE A 56 9.05 7.10 -18.06
CA ILE A 56 7.90 7.36 -17.19
C ILE A 56 6.92 8.26 -17.91
N GLU A 57 5.67 7.80 -18.02
CA GLU A 57 4.55 8.49 -18.64
C GLU A 57 3.52 8.91 -17.60
N GLU A 58 3.15 10.16 -17.59
CA GLU A 58 2.10 10.64 -16.70
C GLU A 58 0.71 10.42 -17.28
N ILE A 59 -0.08 9.55 -16.63
CA ILE A 59 -1.50 9.33 -16.94
C ILE A 59 -2.40 10.14 -16.02
N HIS A 60 -3.69 10.22 -16.37
CA HIS A 60 -4.72 10.74 -15.47
C HIS A 60 -5.30 9.59 -14.65
N GLY A 61 -5.18 9.70 -13.33
CA GLY A 61 -5.79 8.79 -12.36
C GLY A 61 -7.00 9.39 -11.66
N LEU A 62 -7.68 8.59 -10.87
CA LEU A 62 -8.74 9.07 -9.99
C LEU A 62 -8.15 9.95 -8.89
N THR A 63 -8.89 10.97 -8.48
CA THR A 63 -8.54 11.85 -7.35
C THR A 63 -9.48 11.58 -6.19
N LEU A 64 -8.94 11.33 -4.99
CA LEU A 64 -9.72 11.21 -3.76
C LEU A 64 -9.60 12.49 -2.94
N SER A 65 -10.73 12.99 -2.46
CA SER A 65 -10.79 14.18 -1.59
C SER A 65 -11.12 13.74 -0.17
N TYR A 66 -10.44 14.33 0.81
CA TYR A 66 -10.59 14.00 2.23
C TYR A 66 -11.05 15.23 3.01
N PHE A 67 -11.90 14.97 4.01
CA PHE A 67 -12.29 15.97 4.99
C PHE A 67 -12.22 15.36 6.41
N GLY A 68 -11.41 15.95 7.28
CA GLY A 68 -11.07 15.32 8.55
C GLY A 68 -10.37 13.97 8.33
N ASN A 69 -10.86 12.93 8.99
CA ASN A 69 -10.42 11.54 8.79
C ASN A 69 -11.48 10.73 8.01
N SER A 70 -12.09 11.32 6.98
CA SER A 70 -13.12 10.70 6.16
C SER A 70 -12.90 10.97 4.68
N LEU A 71 -13.20 9.97 3.85
CA LEU A 71 -13.25 10.14 2.40
C LEU A 71 -14.53 10.91 2.03
N ASP A 72 -14.38 12.08 1.42
CA ASP A 72 -15.49 12.83 0.85
C ASP A 72 -15.88 12.24 -0.53
N ARG A 73 -16.81 11.30 -0.52
CA ARG A 73 -17.27 10.60 -1.72
C ARG A 73 -17.92 11.55 -2.73
N SER A 74 -18.72 12.50 -2.27
CA SER A 74 -19.44 13.44 -3.13
C SER A 74 -18.48 14.39 -3.84
N LYS A 75 -17.54 14.97 -3.10
CA LYS A 75 -16.51 15.85 -3.65
C LYS A 75 -15.57 15.08 -4.59
N SER A 76 -15.15 13.87 -4.20
CA SER A 76 -14.32 13.01 -5.05
C SER A 76 -15.02 12.69 -6.37
N LEU A 77 -16.31 12.32 -6.34
CA LEU A 77 -17.09 12.03 -7.52
C LEU A 77 -17.22 13.27 -8.43
N PHE A 78 -17.59 14.41 -7.85
CA PHE A 78 -17.74 15.67 -8.61
C PHE A 78 -16.44 16.10 -9.27
N GLU A 79 -15.33 16.07 -8.55
CA GLU A 79 -14.01 16.43 -9.10
C GLU A 79 -13.59 15.47 -10.23
N ASN A 80 -13.79 14.17 -10.06
CA ASN A 80 -13.46 13.19 -11.09
C ASN A 80 -14.35 13.37 -12.34
N LEU A 81 -15.66 13.58 -12.19
CA LEU A 81 -16.55 13.85 -13.33
C LEU A 81 -16.14 15.12 -14.08
N ARG A 82 -15.83 16.20 -13.37
CA ARG A 82 -15.36 17.45 -13.98
C ARG A 82 -14.04 17.28 -14.75
N LYS A 83 -13.12 16.47 -14.25
CA LYS A 83 -11.81 16.22 -14.84
C LYS A 83 -11.84 15.13 -15.93
N ALA A 84 -12.88 14.30 -15.98
CA ALA A 84 -12.96 13.12 -16.85
C ALA A 84 -12.67 13.39 -18.34
N PRO A 85 -13.24 14.43 -19.00
CA PRO A 85 -12.98 14.64 -20.43
C PRO A 85 -11.50 14.95 -20.73
N LYS A 86 -10.87 15.80 -19.91
CA LYS A 86 -9.43 16.11 -20.04
C LYS A 86 -8.55 14.91 -19.68
N GLY A 87 -8.93 14.19 -18.65
CA GLY A 87 -8.25 12.97 -18.22
C GLY A 87 -8.28 11.89 -19.28
N LEU A 88 -9.45 11.63 -19.86
CA LEU A 88 -9.60 10.66 -20.93
C LEU A 88 -8.73 11.02 -22.15
N LYS A 89 -8.76 12.30 -22.57
CA LYS A 89 -7.91 12.79 -23.68
C LYS A 89 -6.40 12.59 -23.36
N LYS A 90 -5.96 12.85 -22.12
CA LYS A 90 -4.58 12.60 -21.69
C LYS A 90 -4.24 11.11 -21.80
N ASN A 91 -5.10 10.25 -21.28
CA ASN A 91 -4.89 8.81 -21.27
C ASN A 91 -4.84 8.20 -22.67
N VAL A 92 -5.71 8.68 -23.59
CA VAL A 92 -5.68 8.27 -25.01
C VAL A 92 -4.39 8.71 -25.68
N LYS A 93 -3.92 9.95 -25.45
CA LYS A 93 -2.63 10.42 -25.99
C LYS A 93 -1.44 9.59 -25.48
N VAL A 94 -1.43 9.21 -24.19
CA VAL A 94 -0.39 8.32 -23.67
C VAL A 94 -0.47 6.95 -24.32
N TYR A 95 -1.69 6.42 -24.50
CA TYR A 95 -1.91 5.15 -25.19
C TYR A 95 -1.32 5.15 -26.60
N GLN A 96 -1.61 6.21 -27.38
CA GLN A 96 -1.07 6.38 -28.73
C GLN A 96 0.46 6.45 -28.71
N ARG A 97 1.05 7.29 -27.83
CA ARG A 97 2.52 7.39 -27.72
C ARG A 97 3.18 6.05 -27.37
N VAL A 98 2.61 5.29 -26.44
CA VAL A 98 3.13 3.96 -26.08
C VAL A 98 3.04 3.01 -27.26
N ALA A 99 1.90 2.98 -27.96
CA ALA A 99 1.69 2.11 -29.12
C ALA A 99 2.58 2.50 -30.33
N GLU A 100 2.73 3.79 -30.60
CA GLU A 100 3.49 4.31 -31.75
C GLU A 100 5.02 4.32 -31.51
N SER A 101 5.46 4.27 -30.28
CA SER A 101 6.89 4.34 -29.92
C SER A 101 7.72 3.11 -30.30
N GLY A 102 7.10 2.04 -30.80
CA GLY A 102 7.77 0.75 -31.02
C GLY A 102 8.03 -0.04 -29.75
N PHE A 103 7.67 0.47 -28.59
CA PHE A 103 7.73 -0.28 -27.32
C PHE A 103 6.57 -1.27 -27.26
N MET A 104 6.87 -2.52 -27.50
CA MET A 104 5.89 -3.61 -27.41
C MET A 104 6.15 -4.40 -26.12
N PRO A 105 5.36 -4.15 -25.06
CA PRO A 105 5.56 -4.87 -23.80
C PRO A 105 5.24 -6.35 -23.97
N GLU A 106 6.09 -7.17 -23.38
CA GLU A 106 5.93 -8.63 -23.33
C GLU A 106 5.24 -9.07 -22.04
N LEU A 107 5.25 -8.19 -21.04
CA LEU A 107 4.58 -8.36 -19.75
C LEU A 107 4.06 -7.00 -19.25
N VAL A 108 2.91 -7.01 -18.60
CA VAL A 108 2.41 -5.86 -17.82
C VAL A 108 2.45 -6.21 -16.35
N ILE A 109 2.99 -5.31 -15.54
CA ILE A 109 2.89 -5.39 -14.07
C ILE A 109 2.02 -4.21 -13.61
N SER A 110 1.09 -4.47 -12.70
CA SER A 110 0.19 -3.43 -12.20
C SER A 110 0.13 -3.42 -10.68
N ASP A 111 0.48 -2.28 -10.07
CA ASP A 111 0.14 -1.97 -8.70
C ASP A 111 -1.22 -1.29 -8.65
N PHE A 112 -2.27 -2.11 -8.78
CA PHE A 112 -3.69 -1.72 -8.74
C PHE A 112 -4.06 -0.59 -9.73
N GLU A 113 -3.34 -0.49 -10.87
CA GLU A 113 -3.52 0.53 -11.87
C GLU A 113 -4.28 -0.04 -13.09
N SER A 114 -5.41 0.55 -13.43
CA SER A 114 -6.35 0.01 -14.43
C SER A 114 -5.97 0.33 -15.87
N TRP A 115 -5.30 1.45 -16.15
CA TRP A 115 -4.91 1.84 -17.50
C TRP A 115 -3.93 0.81 -18.10
N ALA A 116 -2.93 0.40 -17.33
CA ALA A 116 -1.97 -0.62 -17.74
C ALA A 116 -2.66 -1.98 -17.98
N ALA A 117 -3.61 -2.34 -17.12
CA ALA A 117 -4.40 -3.57 -17.28
C ALA A 117 -5.28 -3.54 -18.55
N LEU A 118 -5.90 -2.41 -18.86
CA LEU A 118 -6.68 -2.23 -20.09
C LEU A 118 -5.79 -2.25 -21.34
N TYR A 119 -4.60 -1.65 -21.26
CA TYR A 119 -3.61 -1.75 -22.34
C TYR A 119 -3.25 -3.22 -22.61
N ALA A 120 -2.93 -3.96 -21.56
CA ALA A 120 -2.60 -5.37 -21.66
C ALA A 120 -3.74 -6.22 -22.26
N LEU A 121 -4.96 -5.99 -21.83
CA LEU A 121 -6.15 -6.68 -22.35
C LEU A 121 -6.30 -6.45 -23.85
N ASN A 122 -6.16 -5.20 -24.32
CA ASN A 122 -6.29 -4.84 -25.73
C ASN A 122 -5.18 -5.46 -26.61
N HIS A 123 -3.97 -5.59 -26.05
CA HIS A 123 -2.81 -6.13 -26.76
C HIS A 123 -2.54 -7.63 -26.47
N ARG A 124 -3.40 -8.28 -25.68
CA ARG A 124 -3.25 -9.69 -25.25
C ARG A 124 -1.93 -10.00 -24.57
N VAL A 125 -1.43 -9.04 -23.79
CA VAL A 125 -0.21 -9.16 -23.00
C VAL A 125 -0.56 -9.72 -21.61
N PRO A 126 0.21 -10.68 -21.06
CA PRO A 126 -0.02 -11.19 -19.71
C PRO A 126 0.13 -10.07 -18.66
N VAL A 127 -0.71 -10.10 -17.61
CA VAL A 127 -0.71 -9.11 -16.53
C VAL A 127 -0.37 -9.78 -15.20
N VAL A 128 0.62 -9.28 -14.50
CA VAL A 128 0.88 -9.60 -13.08
C VAL A 128 0.39 -8.44 -12.22
N SER A 129 -0.55 -8.72 -11.30
CA SER A 129 -1.00 -7.76 -10.30
C SER A 129 -0.12 -7.88 -9.05
N ILE A 130 0.45 -6.76 -8.58
CA ILE A 130 1.25 -6.73 -7.35
C ILE A 130 0.66 -5.65 -6.44
N ASP A 131 -0.23 -6.02 -5.54
CA ASP A 131 -0.90 -5.07 -4.64
C ASP A 131 -1.49 -5.77 -3.41
N ASN A 132 -1.86 -5.00 -2.38
CA ASN A 132 -2.53 -5.51 -1.19
C ASN A 132 -4.06 -5.60 -1.33
N MET A 133 -4.66 -4.91 -2.30
CA MET A 133 -6.11 -4.86 -2.46
C MET A 133 -6.70 -6.22 -2.84
N GLN A 134 -5.93 -7.04 -3.58
CA GLN A 134 -6.38 -8.36 -4.03
C GLN A 134 -6.70 -9.32 -2.88
N ILE A 135 -6.16 -9.10 -1.69
CA ILE A 135 -6.45 -9.92 -0.52
C ILE A 135 -7.96 -9.91 -0.18
N ILE A 136 -8.63 -8.76 -0.38
CA ILE A 136 -10.08 -8.60 -0.14
C ILE A 136 -10.89 -9.57 -1.01
N ASN A 137 -10.48 -9.76 -2.27
CA ASN A 137 -11.23 -10.55 -3.25
C ASN A 137 -10.75 -11.99 -3.35
N ARG A 138 -9.49 -12.28 -3.04
CA ARG A 138 -8.85 -13.55 -3.37
C ARG A 138 -8.61 -14.46 -2.17
N CYS A 139 -8.85 -13.96 -0.96
CA CYS A 139 -8.67 -14.72 0.27
C CYS A 139 -9.98 -14.95 1.02
N ARG A 140 -9.99 -15.96 1.89
CA ARG A 140 -11.03 -16.21 2.88
C ARG A 140 -10.63 -15.48 4.15
N HIS A 141 -11.51 -14.63 4.65
CA HIS A 141 -11.26 -13.86 5.85
C HIS A 141 -11.96 -14.47 7.05
N ASP A 142 -11.36 -14.29 8.21
CA ASP A 142 -11.95 -14.67 9.48
C ASP A 142 -13.29 -13.90 9.68
N PRO A 143 -14.38 -14.58 10.08
CA PRO A 143 -15.65 -13.93 10.38
C PRO A 143 -15.53 -12.79 11.38
N ASP A 144 -14.67 -12.91 12.39
CA ASP A 144 -14.46 -11.86 13.41
C ASP A 144 -13.88 -10.58 12.81
N VAL A 145 -13.02 -10.71 11.79
CA VAL A 145 -12.43 -9.56 11.10
C VAL A 145 -13.42 -8.89 10.15
N THR A 146 -14.38 -9.64 9.59
CA THR A 146 -15.38 -9.12 8.63
C THR A 146 -16.72 -8.81 9.26
N SER A 147 -16.93 -9.12 10.53
CA SER A 147 -18.22 -8.97 11.23
C SER A 147 -18.79 -7.55 11.16
N GLY A 148 -20.09 -7.44 10.96
CA GLY A 148 -20.82 -6.17 10.91
C GLY A 148 -20.59 -5.32 9.65
N LYS A 149 -19.94 -5.86 8.61
CA LYS A 149 -19.56 -5.12 7.39
C LYS A 149 -19.86 -5.85 6.08
N GLY A 150 -20.83 -6.76 6.07
CA GLY A 150 -21.14 -7.58 4.90
C GLY A 150 -21.32 -6.80 3.60
N PHE A 151 -22.13 -5.73 3.62
CA PHE A 151 -22.36 -4.90 2.44
C PHE A 151 -21.12 -4.14 1.97
N ASP A 152 -20.38 -3.48 2.88
CA ASP A 152 -19.15 -2.75 2.55
C ASP A 152 -18.08 -3.70 2.03
N PHE A 153 -18.00 -4.91 2.58
CA PHE A 153 -17.10 -5.96 2.14
C PHE A 153 -17.41 -6.42 0.72
N ASP A 154 -18.67 -6.72 0.44
CA ASP A 154 -19.08 -7.18 -0.90
C ASP A 154 -18.89 -6.11 -1.96
N LEU A 155 -19.16 -4.85 -1.60
CA LEU A 155 -18.90 -3.71 -2.48
C LEU A 155 -17.39 -3.55 -2.76
N ALA A 156 -16.55 -3.65 -1.74
CA ALA A 156 -15.10 -3.60 -1.90
C ALA A 156 -14.56 -4.76 -2.75
N ARG A 157 -15.07 -5.98 -2.52
CA ARG A 157 -14.74 -7.18 -3.34
C ARG A 157 -15.10 -6.96 -4.80
N LEU A 158 -16.29 -6.46 -5.07
CA LEU A 158 -16.75 -6.19 -6.43
C LEU A 158 -15.86 -5.13 -7.11
N ALA A 159 -15.55 -4.04 -6.41
CA ALA A 159 -14.68 -2.98 -6.93
C ALA A 159 -13.28 -3.50 -7.29
N VAL A 160 -12.67 -4.30 -6.40
CA VAL A 160 -11.35 -4.93 -6.65
C VAL A 160 -11.42 -5.89 -7.84
N LYS A 161 -12.47 -6.71 -7.93
CA LYS A 161 -12.67 -7.65 -9.05
C LYS A 161 -12.81 -6.93 -10.40
N ILE A 162 -13.55 -5.83 -10.45
CA ILE A 162 -13.76 -5.06 -11.69
C ILE A 162 -12.49 -4.34 -12.10
N LYS A 163 -11.74 -3.81 -11.14
CA LYS A 163 -10.56 -2.99 -11.42
C LYS A 163 -9.39 -3.80 -12.00
N MET A 164 -9.25 -5.06 -11.61
CA MET A 164 -8.17 -5.94 -12.08
C MET A 164 -8.71 -7.33 -12.44
N PRO A 165 -9.42 -7.48 -13.58
CA PRO A 165 -9.96 -8.76 -13.99
C PRO A 165 -8.90 -9.60 -14.71
N GLY A 166 -8.95 -10.94 -14.51
CA GLY A 166 -8.30 -11.90 -15.40
C GLY A 166 -6.76 -11.82 -15.50
N ALA A 167 -6.06 -11.33 -14.47
CA ALA A 167 -4.61 -11.28 -14.51
C ALA A 167 -3.98 -12.67 -14.66
N TYR A 168 -2.82 -12.73 -15.28
CA TYR A 168 -1.99 -13.92 -15.42
C TYR A 168 -1.65 -14.48 -14.04
N HIS A 169 -1.24 -13.61 -13.11
CA HIS A 169 -1.05 -13.97 -11.71
C HIS A 169 -1.26 -12.75 -10.78
N TYR A 170 -1.65 -13.03 -9.53
CA TYR A 170 -1.84 -12.04 -8.49
C TYR A 170 -0.87 -12.31 -7.34
N LEU A 171 0.10 -11.43 -7.15
CA LEU A 171 0.95 -11.36 -5.96
C LEU A 171 0.28 -10.42 -4.96
N ALA A 172 -0.45 -10.99 -4.00
CA ALA A 172 -1.11 -10.20 -2.98
C ALA A 172 -0.16 -9.99 -1.79
N THR A 173 0.31 -8.75 -1.62
CA THR A 173 1.24 -8.41 -0.53
C THR A 173 0.50 -8.18 0.77
N SER A 174 0.99 -8.76 1.88
CA SER A 174 0.31 -8.68 3.18
C SER A 174 1.25 -8.91 4.37
N PHE A 175 0.93 -8.28 5.52
CA PHE A 175 1.53 -8.59 6.81
C PHE A 175 0.73 -9.63 7.62
N PHE A 176 -0.44 -10.01 7.13
CA PHE A 176 -1.30 -11.09 7.64
C PHE A 176 -1.61 -12.08 6.50
N PHE A 177 -1.76 -13.35 6.81
CA PHE A 177 -1.76 -14.39 5.79
C PHE A 177 -3.01 -15.27 5.88
N PRO A 178 -4.18 -14.77 5.43
CA PRO A 178 -5.42 -15.54 5.36
C PRO A 178 -5.32 -16.62 4.28
N GLU A 179 -6.22 -17.59 4.34
CA GLU A 179 -6.29 -18.66 3.36
C GLU A 179 -6.61 -18.14 1.94
N VAL A 180 -5.80 -18.51 0.97
CA VAL A 180 -6.04 -18.15 -0.44
C VAL A 180 -7.09 -19.10 -1.01
N ARG A 181 -8.20 -18.53 -1.53
CA ARG A 181 -9.34 -19.27 -2.10
C ARG A 181 -9.43 -19.25 -3.62
N LYS A 182 -8.67 -18.42 -4.30
CA LYS A 182 -8.72 -18.31 -5.77
C LYS A 182 -7.41 -18.72 -6.41
N LYS A 183 -7.49 -19.55 -7.45
CA LYS A 183 -6.35 -19.92 -8.31
C LYS A 183 -5.61 -18.67 -8.84
N TYR A 184 -4.37 -18.85 -9.24
CA TYR A 184 -3.50 -17.79 -9.79
C TYR A 184 -3.20 -16.69 -8.77
N THR A 185 -3.04 -17.09 -7.51
CA THR A 185 -2.79 -16.16 -6.40
C THR A 185 -1.70 -16.71 -5.49
N THR A 186 -0.72 -15.87 -5.19
CA THR A 186 0.30 -16.12 -4.18
C THR A 186 0.32 -14.95 -3.21
N LEU A 187 0.23 -15.24 -1.91
CA LEU A 187 0.50 -14.24 -0.89
C LEU A 187 2.01 -14.05 -0.77
N VAL A 188 2.42 -12.79 -0.67
CA VAL A 188 3.83 -12.44 -0.43
C VAL A 188 3.92 -11.50 0.78
N PRO A 189 5.06 -11.49 1.50
CA PRO A 189 5.30 -10.54 2.56
C PRO A 189 5.13 -9.09 2.09
N PRO A 190 4.99 -8.13 3.02
CA PRO A 190 4.95 -6.71 2.67
C PRO A 190 6.18 -6.29 1.88
N ILE A 191 5.97 -5.41 0.90
CA ILE A 191 7.06 -4.79 0.15
C ILE A 191 7.64 -3.66 1.00
N LEU A 192 8.85 -3.86 1.48
CA LEU A 192 9.53 -2.92 2.36
C LEU A 192 10.61 -2.14 1.62
N ARG A 193 10.71 -0.86 1.93
CA ARG A 193 11.83 -0.03 1.45
C ARG A 193 13.15 -0.56 2.03
N PRO A 194 14.28 -0.51 1.28
CA PRO A 194 15.58 -0.93 1.79
C PRO A 194 15.96 -0.26 3.11
N GLU A 195 15.59 1.01 3.26
CA GLU A 195 15.83 1.81 4.46
C GLU A 195 15.12 1.22 5.70
N VAL A 196 13.93 0.65 5.53
CA VAL A 196 13.16 -0.03 6.60
C VAL A 196 13.78 -1.39 6.94
N ILE A 197 14.20 -2.16 5.93
CA ILE A 197 14.84 -3.47 6.13
C ILE A 197 16.16 -3.33 6.90
N LEU A 198 16.92 -2.27 6.62
CA LEU A 198 18.21 -2.00 7.26
C LEU A 198 18.08 -1.31 8.62
N ALA A 199 16.90 -0.74 8.91
CA ALA A 199 16.69 -0.01 10.16
C ALA A 199 16.66 -0.94 11.37
N LYS A 200 17.43 -0.59 12.41
CA LYS A 200 17.42 -1.30 13.68
C LYS A 200 16.44 -0.63 14.63
N ARG A 201 15.60 -1.43 15.26
CA ARG A 201 14.66 -0.97 16.28
C ARG A 201 15.40 -0.51 17.54
N GLU A 202 15.13 0.70 18.00
CA GLU A 202 15.67 1.28 19.24
C GLU A 202 14.55 2.03 19.97
N PRO A 203 13.73 1.34 20.81
CA PRO A 203 12.57 1.97 21.44
C PRO A 203 12.95 3.13 22.36
N GLY A 204 12.46 4.31 22.05
CA GLY A 204 12.54 5.52 22.85
C GLY A 204 11.24 5.77 23.64
N SER A 205 11.01 7.02 24.02
CA SER A 205 9.90 7.43 24.91
C SER A 205 8.75 8.13 24.16
N HIS A 206 8.92 8.48 22.87
CA HIS A 206 7.92 9.24 22.14
C HIS A 206 6.91 8.34 21.42
N VAL A 207 5.74 8.88 21.15
CA VAL A 207 4.71 8.28 20.31
C VAL A 207 4.70 9.01 18.98
N LEU A 208 4.88 8.25 17.88
CA LEU A 208 4.76 8.79 16.52
C LEU A 208 3.28 8.90 16.16
N VAL A 209 2.85 10.02 15.61
CA VAL A 209 1.49 10.20 15.08
C VAL A 209 1.56 10.65 13.63
N TYR A 210 0.90 9.93 12.74
CA TYR A 210 0.80 10.30 11.33
C TYR A 210 -0.64 10.60 10.93
N GLN A 211 -0.87 11.80 10.42
CA GLN A 211 -2.18 12.23 9.91
C GLN A 211 -2.16 12.34 8.39
N THR A 212 -3.19 11.80 7.75
CA THR A 212 -3.34 11.91 6.29
C THR A 212 -3.84 13.30 5.86
N SER A 213 -4.58 13.98 6.76
CA SER A 213 -5.17 15.30 6.48
C SER A 213 -4.88 16.28 7.63
N PRO A 214 -4.47 17.52 7.32
CA PRO A 214 -4.21 18.56 8.34
C PRO A 214 -5.50 19.10 8.98
N THR A 215 -6.68 18.68 8.53
CA THR A 215 -7.98 19.25 8.97
C THR A 215 -8.52 18.65 10.28
N ASN A 216 -7.80 17.73 10.92
CA ASN A 216 -8.18 17.18 12.22
C ASN A 216 -7.80 18.12 13.36
N THR A 217 -8.67 19.07 13.69
CA THR A 217 -8.45 20.09 14.72
C THR A 217 -8.48 19.54 16.14
N SER A 218 -9.10 18.39 16.40
CA SER A 218 -9.20 17.78 17.73
C SER A 218 -7.95 17.00 18.13
N LEU A 219 -7.07 16.67 17.20
CA LEU A 219 -5.90 15.83 17.44
C LEU A 219 -4.99 16.40 18.54
N ILE A 220 -4.46 17.59 18.35
CA ILE A 220 -3.48 18.19 19.27
C ILE A 220 -4.06 18.40 20.67
N PRO A 221 -5.28 18.96 20.84
CA PRO A 221 -5.92 19.02 22.15
C PRO A 221 -6.07 17.67 22.85
N THR A 222 -6.33 16.59 22.11
CA THR A 222 -6.41 15.24 22.67
C THR A 222 -5.05 14.74 23.16
N LEU A 223 -3.99 14.89 22.34
CA LEU A 223 -2.64 14.47 22.70
C LEU A 223 -2.08 15.20 23.93
N LYS A 224 -2.38 16.49 24.07
CA LYS A 224 -1.93 17.31 25.22
C LYS A 224 -2.47 16.84 26.57
N LYS A 225 -3.52 16.02 26.60
CA LYS A 225 -4.10 15.48 27.85
C LYS A 225 -3.33 14.28 28.41
N LEU A 226 -2.39 13.74 27.64
CA LEU A 226 -1.66 12.52 28.00
C LEU A 226 -0.21 12.83 28.38
N PRO A 227 0.40 12.09 29.32
CA PRO A 227 1.76 12.35 29.84
C PRO A 227 2.86 11.77 28.94
N TYR A 228 2.65 11.73 27.61
CA TYR A 228 3.60 11.22 26.64
C TYR A 228 4.13 12.35 25.75
N ARG A 229 5.31 12.16 25.17
CA ARG A 229 5.84 13.02 24.10
C ARG A 229 5.31 12.52 22.77
N PHE A 230 4.79 13.43 21.95
CA PHE A 230 4.25 13.09 20.64
C PHE A 230 5.05 13.78 19.54
N ARG A 231 5.36 13.03 18.47
CA ARG A 231 5.89 13.56 17.20
C ARG A 231 4.83 13.38 16.14
N VAL A 232 4.32 14.50 15.60
CA VAL A 232 3.15 14.52 14.74
C VAL A 232 3.52 14.96 13.35
N TYR A 233 3.29 14.10 12.37
CA TYR A 233 3.48 14.34 10.95
C TYR A 233 2.15 14.54 10.23
N GLY A 234 2.17 15.25 9.08
CA GLY A 234 1.01 15.41 8.20
C GLY A 234 0.12 16.62 8.53
N MET A 235 0.51 17.47 9.49
CA MET A 235 -0.24 18.69 9.86
C MET A 235 0.02 19.88 8.95
N GLY A 236 0.96 19.79 7.99
CA GLY A 236 1.30 20.88 7.08
C GLY A 236 2.00 22.07 7.74
N ARG A 237 2.43 21.95 8.98
CA ARG A 237 3.16 22.95 9.75
C ARG A 237 4.14 22.32 10.73
N GLU A 238 5.14 23.06 11.14
CA GLU A 238 6.14 22.68 12.13
C GLU A 238 6.01 23.52 13.39
N GLY A 239 6.46 22.99 14.52
CA GLY A 239 6.47 23.71 15.78
C GLY A 239 6.36 22.82 17.01
N GLN A 240 6.39 23.47 18.19
CA GLN A 240 6.27 22.81 19.48
C GLN A 240 5.03 23.34 20.21
N GLU A 241 4.17 22.42 20.64
CA GLU A 241 2.98 22.75 21.42
C GLU A 241 2.87 21.87 22.68
N GLY A 242 3.52 22.28 23.76
CA GLY A 242 3.59 21.50 25.01
C GLY A 242 4.37 20.20 24.80
N ASN A 243 3.73 19.06 25.03
CA ASN A 243 4.28 17.72 24.81
C ASN A 243 4.19 17.22 23.35
N VAL A 244 3.71 18.07 22.42
CA VAL A 244 3.51 17.74 21.01
C VAL A 244 4.51 18.50 20.14
N THR A 245 5.35 17.78 19.39
CA THR A 245 6.24 18.32 18.35
C THR A 245 5.58 18.07 16.99
N LEU A 246 5.31 19.14 16.24
CA LEU A 246 4.82 19.09 14.87
C LEU A 246 6.02 19.02 13.92
N CYS A 247 6.08 17.95 13.13
CA CYS A 247 7.21 17.65 12.26
C CYS A 247 6.87 17.94 10.79
N GLY A 248 7.80 18.57 10.08
CA GLY A 248 7.75 18.68 8.63
C GLY A 248 7.95 17.32 7.95
N PHE A 249 7.54 17.22 6.69
CA PHE A 249 7.72 15.97 5.97
C PHE A 249 9.20 15.73 5.63
N SER A 250 9.72 14.63 6.13
CA SER A 250 11.06 14.13 5.84
C SER A 250 11.04 12.60 5.87
N GLU A 251 11.30 11.95 4.75
CA GLU A 251 11.35 10.47 4.74
C GLU A 251 12.37 9.89 5.73
N PRO A 252 13.64 10.37 5.77
CA PRO A 252 14.61 9.89 6.76
C PRO A 252 14.19 10.20 8.20
N GLY A 253 13.70 11.43 8.45
CA GLY A 253 13.24 11.85 9.78
C GLY A 253 12.02 11.04 10.26
N PHE A 254 11.08 10.77 9.36
CA PHE A 254 9.93 9.91 9.67
C PHE A 254 10.32 8.47 10.00
N LEU A 255 11.25 7.88 9.23
CA LEU A 255 11.74 6.54 9.51
C LEU A 255 12.52 6.48 10.83
N GLU A 256 13.34 7.49 11.11
CA GLU A 256 14.06 7.61 12.37
C GLU A 256 13.09 7.67 13.56
N ASP A 257 12.07 8.51 13.44
CA ASP A 257 11.04 8.64 14.48
C ASP A 257 10.18 7.38 14.59
N LEU A 258 9.94 6.64 13.51
CA LEU A 258 9.20 5.37 13.56
C LEU A 258 10.03 4.28 14.25
N ARG A 259 11.30 4.10 13.86
CA ARG A 259 12.16 3.05 14.44
C ARG A 259 12.46 3.28 15.93
N THR A 260 12.43 4.54 16.38
CA THR A 260 12.69 4.94 17.77
C THR A 260 11.41 5.24 18.57
N ALA A 261 10.23 5.20 17.97
CA ALA A 261 8.98 5.42 18.69
C ALA A 261 8.70 4.31 19.72
N ARG A 262 8.16 4.65 20.88
CA ARG A 262 7.55 3.66 21.80
C ARG A 262 6.37 2.95 21.14
N ALA A 263 5.53 3.73 20.45
CA ALA A 263 4.36 3.27 19.71
C ALA A 263 4.04 4.24 18.59
N ALA A 264 3.17 3.85 17.67
CA ALA A 264 2.70 4.71 16.59
C ALA A 264 1.16 4.82 16.58
N VAL A 265 0.65 5.94 16.05
CA VAL A 265 -0.77 6.16 15.76
C VAL A 265 -0.89 6.61 14.31
N ALA A 266 -1.66 5.89 13.52
CA ALA A 266 -1.81 6.23 12.09
C ALA A 266 -3.15 5.77 11.54
N GLY A 267 -3.45 6.12 10.29
CA GLY A 267 -4.54 5.51 9.54
C GLY A 267 -4.28 4.03 9.24
N GLY A 268 -5.25 3.38 8.58
CA GLY A 268 -5.17 1.96 8.21
C GLY A 268 -4.40 1.68 6.90
N GLY A 269 -3.59 2.64 6.42
CA GLY A 269 -2.85 2.50 5.16
C GLY A 269 -1.81 1.38 5.22
N PHE A 270 -1.87 0.45 4.28
CA PHE A 270 -1.11 -0.79 4.28
C PHE A 270 0.40 -0.60 4.44
N SER A 271 1.00 0.34 3.72
CA SER A 271 2.46 0.52 3.71
C SER A 271 3.01 0.89 5.10
N LEU A 272 2.39 1.86 5.78
CA LEU A 272 2.85 2.28 7.10
C LEU A 272 2.60 1.20 8.17
N LEU A 273 1.44 0.51 8.12
CA LEU A 273 1.19 -0.61 9.02
C LEU A 273 2.24 -1.71 8.83
N SER A 274 2.56 -2.04 7.59
CA SER A 274 3.57 -3.05 7.26
C SER A 274 4.97 -2.66 7.75
N GLU A 275 5.37 -1.40 7.57
CA GLU A 275 6.65 -0.89 8.08
C GLU A 275 6.70 -0.93 9.61
N ALA A 276 5.62 -0.49 10.29
CA ALA A 276 5.53 -0.52 11.74
C ALA A 276 5.61 -1.96 12.30
N VAL A 277 4.83 -2.89 11.72
CA VAL A 277 4.86 -4.31 12.12
C VAL A 277 6.26 -4.92 11.89
N SER A 278 6.89 -4.62 10.75
CA SER A 278 8.23 -5.13 10.43
C SER A 278 9.29 -4.59 11.37
N LEU A 279 9.17 -3.33 11.79
CA LEU A 279 10.03 -2.68 12.79
C LEU A 279 9.63 -3.04 14.24
N LYS A 280 8.63 -3.89 14.46
CA LYS A 280 8.14 -4.24 15.79
C LYS A 280 7.62 -3.02 16.58
N VAL A 281 6.98 -2.07 15.91
CA VAL A 281 6.38 -0.89 16.53
C VAL A 281 4.90 -1.13 16.77
N PRO A 282 4.42 -1.20 18.02
CA PRO A 282 2.99 -1.28 18.31
C PRO A 282 2.24 -0.10 17.69
N LEU A 283 1.07 -0.34 17.09
CA LEU A 283 0.35 0.69 16.36
C LEU A 283 -1.12 0.74 16.74
N LEU A 284 -1.63 1.95 17.04
CA LEU A 284 -3.06 2.23 17.04
C LEU A 284 -3.47 2.68 15.63
N SER A 285 -4.27 1.85 14.97
CA SER A 285 -4.80 2.18 13.66
C SER A 285 -6.15 2.88 13.76
N VAL A 286 -6.25 4.06 13.11
CA VAL A 286 -7.49 4.84 13.00
C VAL A 286 -7.83 4.99 11.52
N PRO A 287 -8.51 4.01 10.91
CA PRO A 287 -8.80 4.00 9.49
C PRO A 287 -9.54 5.25 9.02
N VAL A 288 -9.26 5.69 7.81
CA VAL A 288 -10.06 6.71 7.15
C VAL A 288 -11.47 6.15 6.93
N ALA A 289 -12.48 6.86 7.40
CA ALA A 289 -13.86 6.43 7.27
C ALA A 289 -14.22 6.17 5.78
N HIS A 290 -14.98 5.12 5.54
CA HIS A 290 -15.41 4.66 4.21
C HIS A 290 -14.29 4.09 3.32
N GLN A 291 -13.13 3.77 3.87
CA GLN A 291 -12.08 3.01 3.19
C GLN A 291 -11.99 1.60 3.78
N TYR A 292 -12.68 0.65 3.16
CA TYR A 292 -12.79 -0.73 3.66
C TYR A 292 -11.42 -1.43 3.77
N GLU A 293 -10.52 -1.20 2.82
CA GLU A 293 -9.16 -1.75 2.88
C GLU A 293 -8.42 -1.34 4.16
N GLN A 294 -8.50 -0.07 4.53
CA GLN A 294 -7.86 0.42 5.76
C GLN A 294 -8.51 -0.19 7.02
N GLU A 295 -9.82 -0.35 7.01
CA GLU A 295 -10.51 -0.99 8.13
C GLU A 295 -10.14 -2.47 8.25
N LEU A 296 -10.03 -3.18 7.14
CA LEU A 296 -9.60 -4.58 7.12
C LEU A 296 -8.19 -4.74 7.69
N ASN A 297 -7.25 -3.91 7.25
CA ASN A 297 -5.88 -3.91 7.75
C ASN A 297 -5.83 -3.64 9.27
N ALA A 298 -6.62 -2.68 9.75
CA ALA A 298 -6.68 -2.31 11.17
C ALA A 298 -7.25 -3.45 12.04
N ARG A 299 -8.29 -4.12 11.56
CA ARG A 299 -8.89 -5.26 12.26
C ARG A 299 -7.93 -6.46 12.32
N TYR A 300 -7.18 -6.74 11.24
CA TYR A 300 -6.14 -7.76 11.28
C TYR A 300 -4.99 -7.39 12.20
N LEU A 301 -4.58 -6.12 12.25
CA LEU A 301 -3.58 -5.64 13.20
C LEU A 301 -3.97 -5.97 14.65
N GLU A 302 -5.23 -5.70 15.02
CA GLU A 302 -5.75 -6.00 16.37
C GLU A 302 -5.93 -7.49 16.60
N ASN A 303 -6.52 -8.22 15.64
CA ASN A 303 -6.74 -9.67 15.75
C ASN A 303 -5.43 -10.45 15.94
N LEU A 304 -4.33 -9.99 15.36
CA LEU A 304 -3.00 -10.57 15.53
C LEU A 304 -2.29 -10.10 16.81
N GLY A 305 -2.87 -9.17 17.56
CA GLY A 305 -2.27 -8.62 18.77
C GLY A 305 -1.05 -7.73 18.52
N TYR A 306 -0.92 -7.15 17.32
CA TYR A 306 0.19 -6.25 16.96
C TYR A 306 -0.08 -4.79 17.32
N GLY A 307 -1.28 -4.51 17.77
CA GLY A 307 -1.76 -3.19 18.15
C GLY A 307 -3.25 -3.18 18.42
N ALA A 308 -3.85 -2.02 18.26
CA ALA A 308 -5.29 -1.82 18.40
C ALA A 308 -5.86 -1.03 17.21
N TRP A 309 -7.18 -0.98 17.08
CA TRP A 309 -7.83 -0.09 16.16
C TRP A 309 -8.98 0.69 16.82
N ALA A 310 -9.25 1.87 16.29
CA ALA A 310 -10.37 2.69 16.71
C ALA A 310 -11.03 3.36 15.51
N ARG A 311 -12.35 3.59 15.58
CA ARG A 311 -13.08 4.32 14.52
C ARG A 311 -12.70 5.80 14.46
N LYS A 312 -12.33 6.37 15.60
CA LYS A 312 -11.91 7.77 15.76
C LYS A 312 -10.79 7.85 16.78
N LEU A 313 -9.91 8.83 16.61
CA LEU A 313 -8.89 9.13 17.59
C LEU A 313 -9.51 9.97 18.72
N GLU A 314 -9.88 9.31 19.78
CA GLU A 314 -10.40 9.89 21.02
C GLU A 314 -9.47 9.58 22.20
N LEU A 315 -9.66 10.26 23.32
CA LEU A 315 -8.75 10.15 24.46
C LEU A 315 -8.73 8.72 25.03
N GLU A 316 -9.91 8.12 25.24
CA GLU A 316 -10.02 6.81 25.88
C GLU A 316 -9.40 5.67 25.07
N PRO A 317 -9.70 5.46 23.76
CA PRO A 317 -9.04 4.44 22.97
C PRO A 317 -7.52 4.63 22.89
N LEU A 318 -7.05 5.87 22.81
CA LEU A 318 -5.62 6.17 22.77
C LEU A 318 -4.94 5.82 24.10
N GLN A 319 -5.57 6.16 25.23
CA GLN A 319 -5.04 5.83 26.56
C GLN A 319 -4.99 4.33 26.77
N GLN A 320 -6.08 3.60 26.50
CA GLN A 320 -6.14 2.13 26.61
C GLN A 320 -5.06 1.44 25.75
N PHE A 321 -4.82 1.95 24.54
CA PHE A 321 -3.75 1.44 23.68
C PHE A 321 -2.38 1.67 24.31
N LEU A 322 -2.10 2.89 24.79
CA LEU A 322 -0.79 3.26 25.34
C LEU A 322 -0.46 2.50 26.64
N GLU A 323 -1.47 2.15 27.43
CA GLU A 323 -1.31 1.31 28.64
C GLU A 323 -0.95 -0.14 28.30
N ARG A 324 -1.28 -0.61 27.08
CA ARG A 324 -1.03 -1.98 26.63
C ARG A 324 0.13 -2.14 25.64
N VAL A 325 0.91 -1.09 25.42
CA VAL A 325 2.00 -1.08 24.41
C VAL A 325 2.98 -2.25 24.62
N ASP A 326 3.33 -2.56 25.88
CA ASP A 326 4.29 -3.61 26.17
C ASP A 326 3.76 -5.00 25.77
N VAL A 327 2.45 -5.27 25.93
CA VAL A 327 1.81 -6.51 25.48
C VAL A 327 1.86 -6.65 23.95
N TYR A 328 1.58 -5.58 23.23
CA TYR A 328 1.68 -5.58 21.75
C TYR A 328 3.13 -5.72 21.28
N GLN A 329 4.07 -5.09 22.00
CA GLN A 329 5.49 -5.20 21.72
C GLN A 329 5.99 -6.66 21.85
N ASP A 330 5.57 -7.36 22.90
CA ASP A 330 5.92 -8.77 23.11
C ASP A 330 5.35 -9.66 22.02
N THR A 331 4.08 -9.45 21.64
CA THR A 331 3.45 -10.19 20.53
C THR A 331 4.18 -9.95 19.20
N LEU A 332 4.56 -8.71 18.93
CA LEU A 332 5.28 -8.34 17.71
C LEU A 332 6.66 -9.01 17.59
N GLN A 333 7.30 -9.44 18.69
CA GLN A 333 8.57 -10.19 18.60
C GLN A 333 8.41 -11.49 17.80
N SER A 334 7.23 -12.09 17.83
CA SER A 334 6.93 -13.30 17.06
C SER A 334 6.77 -13.07 15.55
N TYR A 335 6.53 -11.83 15.12
CA TYR A 335 6.43 -11.52 13.69
C TYR A 335 7.79 -11.75 13.01
N PRO A 336 7.88 -12.60 11.97
CA PRO A 336 9.16 -12.93 11.37
C PRO A 336 9.77 -11.70 10.68
N SER A 337 11.06 -11.50 10.88
CA SER A 337 11.81 -10.51 10.09
C SER A 337 11.88 -11.01 8.64
N ARG A 338 11.39 -10.21 7.73
CA ARG A 338 11.34 -10.54 6.30
C ARG A 338 11.91 -9.39 5.49
N ASP A 339 12.54 -9.74 4.39
CA ASP A 339 12.94 -8.82 3.34
C ASP A 339 12.08 -9.02 2.07
N ASN A 340 12.51 -8.50 0.95
CA ASN A 340 11.79 -8.60 -0.31
C ASN A 340 12.17 -9.86 -1.13
N SER A 341 12.97 -10.78 -0.61
CA SER A 341 13.50 -11.94 -1.37
C SER A 341 12.39 -12.83 -1.92
N VAL A 342 11.37 -13.14 -1.12
CA VAL A 342 10.21 -13.94 -1.56
C VAL A 342 9.45 -13.23 -2.70
N LEU A 343 9.23 -11.93 -2.58
CA LEU A 343 8.60 -11.14 -3.64
C LEU A 343 9.43 -11.18 -4.92
N PHE A 344 10.73 -10.93 -4.82
CA PHE A 344 11.63 -10.89 -5.98
C PHE A 344 11.71 -12.25 -6.68
N ALA A 345 11.81 -13.34 -5.92
CA ALA A 345 11.76 -14.68 -6.49
C ALA A 345 10.45 -14.95 -7.24
N CYS A 346 9.30 -14.56 -6.68
CA CYS A 346 8.01 -14.66 -7.35
C CYS A 346 7.93 -13.79 -8.62
N VAL A 347 8.43 -12.58 -8.58
CA VAL A 347 8.45 -11.67 -9.74
C VAL A 347 9.33 -12.24 -10.85
N ASP A 348 10.54 -12.69 -10.52
CA ASP A 348 11.48 -13.26 -11.48
C ASP A 348 10.93 -14.54 -12.13
N GLU A 349 10.30 -15.42 -11.34
CA GLU A 349 9.63 -16.62 -11.87
C GLU A 349 8.50 -16.24 -12.85
N LEU A 350 7.65 -15.27 -12.51
CA LEU A 350 6.55 -14.84 -13.37
C LEU A 350 7.05 -14.15 -14.65
N VAL A 351 8.11 -13.36 -14.56
CA VAL A 351 8.78 -12.75 -15.71
C VAL A 351 9.33 -13.82 -16.65
N GLU A 352 10.00 -14.83 -16.11
CA GLU A 352 10.56 -15.92 -16.91
C GLU A 352 9.49 -16.81 -17.54
N ARG A 353 8.42 -17.16 -16.81
CA ARG A 353 7.27 -17.90 -17.35
C ARG A 353 6.58 -17.13 -18.48
N ALA A 354 6.36 -15.82 -18.29
CA ALA A 354 5.77 -14.98 -19.33
C ALA A 354 6.66 -14.93 -20.58
N ARG A 355 7.99 -14.84 -20.40
CA ARG A 355 8.96 -14.86 -21.49
C ARG A 355 8.92 -16.14 -22.30
N ARG A 356 8.66 -17.28 -21.65
CA ARG A 356 8.54 -18.60 -22.30
C ARG A 356 7.15 -18.87 -22.86
N GLY A 357 6.18 -17.98 -22.64
CA GLY A 357 4.79 -18.19 -23.03
C GLY A 357 4.11 -19.34 -22.28
N GLU A 358 4.56 -19.62 -21.04
CA GLU A 358 4.00 -20.70 -20.22
C GLU A 358 2.60 -20.34 -19.71
N GLU A 359 1.81 -21.38 -19.41
CA GLU A 359 0.53 -21.21 -18.76
C GLU A 359 0.70 -20.58 -17.35
N ARG A 360 -0.33 -19.83 -16.92
CA ARG A 360 -0.33 -19.19 -15.62
C ARG A 360 -0.28 -20.20 -14.47
N PRO A 361 0.63 -20.05 -13.51
CA PRO A 361 0.74 -20.96 -12.39
C PRO A 361 -0.44 -20.79 -11.43
N VAL A 362 -0.99 -21.90 -10.93
CA VAL A 362 -2.08 -21.86 -9.94
C VAL A 362 -1.65 -21.16 -8.66
N ARG A 363 -0.44 -21.47 -8.19
CA ARG A 363 0.29 -20.82 -7.10
C ARG A 363 1.79 -20.93 -7.38
N LEU A 364 2.59 -20.03 -6.81
CA LEU A 364 4.05 -20.12 -6.82
C LEU A 364 4.54 -20.75 -5.52
N ASP A 365 5.64 -21.51 -5.59
CA ASP A 365 6.22 -22.26 -4.46
C ASP A 365 7.41 -21.54 -3.80
N ALA A 366 7.58 -20.27 -3.99
CA ALA A 366 8.71 -19.48 -3.49
C ALA A 366 8.67 -19.24 -1.96
N ASP A 367 8.45 -20.26 -1.14
CA ASP A 367 8.26 -20.20 0.32
C ASP A 367 7.23 -19.13 0.73
N ALA A 368 6.26 -18.91 -0.13
CA ALA A 368 5.23 -17.91 0.06
C ALA A 368 4.33 -18.28 1.24
N PRO A 369 4.07 -17.31 2.14
CA PRO A 369 3.27 -17.57 3.33
C PRO A 369 1.80 -17.85 3.02
N GLY A 370 1.11 -18.44 3.99
CA GLY A 370 -0.33 -18.68 3.96
C GLY A 370 -0.75 -20.05 3.43
N LYS A 371 -1.98 -20.43 3.78
CA LYS A 371 -2.62 -21.65 3.29
C LYS A 371 -3.25 -21.39 1.93
N PHE A 372 -3.30 -22.41 1.10
CA PHE A 372 -3.96 -22.37 -0.21
C PHE A 372 -5.01 -23.47 -0.30
N SER A 373 -6.26 -23.10 -0.45
CA SER A 373 -7.39 -23.98 -0.67
C SER A 373 -8.33 -23.27 -1.64
N PRO A 374 -8.16 -23.46 -2.96
CA PRO A 374 -8.98 -22.78 -3.95
C PRO A 374 -10.42 -23.31 -3.89
N ASP A 375 -11.37 -22.39 -3.97
CA ASP A 375 -12.76 -22.73 -4.25
C ASP A 375 -12.81 -23.29 -5.70
N ASP A 376 -13.52 -24.38 -5.91
CA ASP A 376 -13.72 -25.03 -7.20
C ASP A 376 -14.52 -24.18 -8.20
#